data_68e06da06fd7d7967964c3e783f0c1ae
#
_entry.id   68e06da06fd7d7967964c3e783f0c1ae
#
_cell.length_a   1.000
_cell.length_b   1.000
_cell.length_c   1.000
_cell.angle_alpha   90.00
_cell.angle_beta   90.00
_cell.angle_gamma   90.00
#
_symmetry.space_group_name_H-M   'P 1'
#
loop_
_entity.id
_entity.type
_entity.pdbx_description
1 polymer ?
#
loop_
_entity_poly.entity_id
_entity_poly.type
_entity_poly.pdbx_seq_one_letter_code
_entity_poly.pdbx_strand_id
1 'polypeptide(L)'
;MTNIKWITLQANWIGYYKDVVSNELCDKIMDYSDNVKQLKASEYATSEGKSERSKERVKMDDGWFVNGEQHYQDIRTCFMDALKKYQEKHKDCVCQRHTDFRLNKYSEGGFMSRHIDNIHHSHGQTYGYPQLTALLMLNDDYEGGNFIIADNEFETAKGSAIVFPSNFMFPHAVK
;
A
#
# COMPACT_ATOMS: atom_id res chain seq x y z
N MET A 1 -13.29 29.39 -21.37
CA MET A 1 -12.92 28.76 -20.10
C MET A 1 -12.33 27.42 -20.43
N THR A 2 -11.03 27.28 -20.27
CA THR A 2 -10.31 26.02 -20.54
C THR A 2 -10.66 25.01 -19.47
N ASN A 3 -11.34 23.94 -19.83
CA ASN A 3 -11.53 22.78 -18.97
C ASN A 3 -10.16 22.15 -18.67
N ILE A 4 -9.52 22.59 -17.59
CA ILE A 4 -8.33 21.93 -17.05
C ILE A 4 -8.80 20.57 -16.52
N LYS A 5 -8.43 19.50 -17.20
CA LYS A 5 -8.68 18.14 -16.73
C LYS A 5 -7.80 17.87 -15.51
N TRP A 6 -8.28 18.19 -14.33
CA TRP A 6 -7.60 17.96 -13.04
C TRP A 6 -7.15 16.50 -12.86
N ILE A 7 -7.92 15.55 -13.41
CA ILE A 7 -7.61 14.11 -13.40
C ILE A 7 -6.23 13.81 -13.99
N THR A 8 -5.80 14.57 -15.00
CA THR A 8 -4.50 14.33 -15.66
C THR A 8 -3.30 14.72 -14.81
N LEU A 9 -3.43 15.66 -13.89
CA LEU A 9 -2.35 16.09 -13.00
C LEU A 9 -2.06 15.08 -11.89
N GLN A 10 -3.09 14.56 -11.23
CA GLN A 10 -2.92 13.55 -10.18
C GLN A 10 -2.36 12.24 -10.75
N ALA A 11 -2.84 11.77 -11.90
CA ALA A 11 -2.36 10.56 -12.54
C ALA A 11 -0.85 10.58 -12.83
N ASN A 12 -0.25 11.75 -13.07
CA ASN A 12 1.20 11.87 -13.29
C ASN A 12 2.04 11.51 -12.05
N TRP A 13 1.45 11.58 -10.86
CA TRP A 13 2.13 11.29 -9.59
C TRP A 13 1.85 9.87 -9.07
N ILE A 14 1.11 9.06 -9.82
CA ILE A 14 0.88 7.66 -9.50
C ILE A 14 1.78 6.84 -10.42
N GLY A 15 2.69 6.08 -9.83
CA GLY A 15 3.54 5.11 -10.53
C GLY A 15 2.92 3.73 -10.45
N TYR A 16 2.70 3.07 -11.59
CA TYR A 16 2.33 1.67 -11.69
C TYR A 16 3.42 0.91 -12.44
N TYR A 17 3.96 -0.13 -11.81
CA TYR A 17 5.09 -0.88 -12.33
C TYR A 17 4.75 -2.37 -12.34
N LYS A 18 4.78 -2.99 -13.51
CA LYS A 18 4.60 -4.44 -13.68
C LYS A 18 5.90 -5.18 -13.37
N ASP A 19 5.78 -6.45 -13.03
CA ASP A 19 6.90 -7.39 -12.87
C ASP A 19 7.96 -6.92 -11.86
N VAL A 20 7.52 -6.29 -10.75
CA VAL A 20 8.37 -5.88 -9.65
C VAL A 20 8.63 -7.04 -8.70
N VAL A 21 7.63 -7.90 -8.49
CA VAL A 21 7.72 -9.11 -7.69
C VAL A 21 7.51 -10.31 -8.61
N SER A 22 8.39 -11.29 -8.56
CA SER A 22 8.16 -12.53 -9.33
C SER A 22 6.95 -13.28 -8.80
N ASN A 23 6.23 -13.99 -9.68
CA ASN A 23 5.08 -14.80 -9.28
C ASN A 23 5.45 -15.83 -8.22
N GLU A 24 6.63 -16.44 -8.33
CA GLU A 24 7.14 -17.39 -7.34
C GLU A 24 7.33 -16.73 -5.95
N LEU A 25 7.85 -15.51 -5.91
CA LEU A 25 8.01 -14.78 -4.63
C LEU A 25 6.66 -14.37 -4.06
N CYS A 26 5.71 -13.94 -4.89
CA CYS A 26 4.33 -13.68 -4.45
C CYS A 26 3.73 -14.90 -3.76
N ASP A 27 3.83 -16.08 -4.39
CA ASP A 27 3.29 -17.32 -3.86
C ASP A 27 3.97 -17.72 -2.53
N LYS A 28 5.29 -17.56 -2.43
CA LYS A 28 6.03 -17.83 -1.18
C LYS A 28 5.61 -16.88 -0.04
N ILE A 29 5.39 -15.60 -0.33
CA ILE A 29 4.95 -14.63 0.67
C ILE A 29 3.52 -14.96 1.14
N MET A 30 2.63 -15.31 0.23
CA MET A 30 1.26 -15.71 0.56
C MET A 30 1.23 -16.99 1.39
N ASP A 31 1.95 -18.02 0.97
CA ASP A 31 2.06 -19.29 1.72
C ASP A 31 2.61 -19.07 3.13
N TYR A 32 3.66 -18.26 3.27
CA TYR A 32 4.20 -17.89 4.58
C TYR A 32 3.18 -17.14 5.43
N SER A 33 2.40 -16.25 4.83
CA SER A 33 1.37 -15.49 5.54
C SER A 33 0.24 -16.39 6.05
N ASP A 34 -0.11 -17.40 5.30
CA ASP A 34 -1.22 -18.29 5.61
C ASP A 34 -0.84 -19.38 6.62
N ASN A 35 0.38 -19.89 6.55
CA ASN A 35 0.82 -21.05 7.32
C ASN A 35 1.70 -20.70 8.53
N VAL A 36 2.36 -19.56 8.54
CA VAL A 36 3.35 -19.20 9.57
C VAL A 36 3.02 -17.92 10.29
N LYS A 37 2.66 -16.86 9.55
CA LYS A 37 2.44 -15.53 10.12
C LYS A 37 1.05 -15.43 10.71
N GLN A 38 0.98 -14.98 11.96
CA GLN A 38 -0.30 -14.74 12.63
C GLN A 38 -0.82 -13.36 12.24
N LEU A 39 -1.75 -13.32 11.28
CA LEU A 39 -2.49 -12.11 10.93
C LEU A 39 -3.57 -11.83 11.98
N LYS A 40 -3.87 -10.57 12.21
CA LYS A 40 -4.89 -10.10 13.15
C LYS A 40 -5.86 -9.16 12.45
N ALA A 41 -7.12 -9.14 12.93
CA ALA A 41 -8.10 -8.18 12.46
C ALA A 41 -7.55 -6.75 12.59
N SER A 42 -7.56 -6.03 11.48
CA SER A 42 -7.00 -4.69 11.39
C SER A 42 -7.76 -3.67 12.24
N GLU A 43 -7.04 -2.65 12.67
CA GLU A 43 -7.58 -1.51 13.42
C GLU A 43 -7.43 -0.24 12.57
N TYR A 44 -8.36 0.68 12.74
CA TYR A 44 -8.34 1.97 12.07
C TYR A 44 -7.78 3.03 13.00
N ALA A 45 -6.80 3.80 12.53
CA ALA A 45 -6.26 4.92 13.30
C ALA A 45 -7.24 6.11 13.26
N THR A 46 -7.63 6.59 14.43
CA THR A 46 -8.47 7.80 14.55
C THR A 46 -7.64 9.07 14.39
N SER A 47 -8.32 10.21 14.18
CA SER A 47 -7.68 11.53 14.15
C SER A 47 -6.98 11.90 15.46
N GLU A 48 -7.32 11.25 16.56
CA GLU A 48 -6.68 11.41 17.88
C GLU A 48 -5.45 10.52 18.05
N GLY A 49 -5.05 9.77 17.03
CA GLY A 49 -3.92 8.86 17.10
C GLY A 49 -4.18 7.56 17.88
N LYS A 50 -5.44 7.27 18.21
CA LYS A 50 -5.84 6.01 18.81
C LYS A 50 -6.16 5.00 17.72
N SER A 51 -5.77 3.75 17.96
CA SER A 51 -6.16 2.62 17.14
C SER A 51 -7.45 2.02 17.68
N GLU A 52 -8.44 1.85 16.83
CA GLU A 52 -9.71 1.22 17.23
C GLU A 52 -10.25 0.31 16.12
N ARG A 53 -10.96 -0.76 16.57
CA ARG A 53 -11.66 -1.65 15.66
C ARG A 53 -12.93 -0.99 15.18
N SER A 54 -13.00 -0.72 13.89
CA SER A 54 -14.18 -0.16 13.26
C SER A 54 -14.62 -1.02 12.09
N LYS A 55 -15.70 -1.79 12.27
CA LYS A 55 -16.29 -2.61 11.20
C LYS A 55 -16.84 -1.80 10.03
N GLU A 56 -17.05 -0.50 10.23
CA GLU A 56 -17.53 0.42 9.19
C GLU A 56 -16.38 1.03 8.38
N ARG A 57 -15.14 0.95 8.89
CA ARG A 57 -13.97 1.59 8.30
C ARG A 57 -13.02 0.59 7.65
N VAL A 58 -12.90 -0.60 8.22
CA VAL A 58 -11.96 -1.62 7.75
C VAL A 58 -12.48 -3.02 8.06
N LYS A 59 -12.39 -3.90 7.08
CA LYS A 59 -12.61 -5.34 7.20
C LYS A 59 -11.49 -6.05 6.46
N MET A 60 -10.40 -6.32 7.13
CA MET A 60 -9.25 -7.09 6.65
C MET A 60 -8.44 -7.60 7.82
N ASP A 61 -7.56 -8.53 7.57
CA ASP A 61 -6.52 -8.95 8.51
C ASP A 61 -5.17 -8.35 8.09
N ASP A 62 -4.31 -8.06 9.05
CA ASP A 62 -2.98 -7.56 8.78
C ASP A 62 -1.89 -8.18 9.66
N GLY A 63 -0.67 -8.02 9.21
CA GLY A 63 0.53 -8.38 9.95
C GLY A 63 1.75 -7.66 9.40
N TRP A 64 2.80 -7.57 10.19
CA TRP A 64 4.01 -6.85 9.83
C TRP A 64 5.17 -7.79 9.60
N PHE A 65 5.84 -7.66 8.47
CA PHE A 65 7.17 -8.22 8.25
C PHE A 65 8.18 -7.27 8.87
N VAL A 66 8.89 -7.75 9.90
CA VAL A 66 9.92 -7.00 10.60
C VAL A 66 11.31 -7.50 10.22
N ASN A 67 12.32 -6.66 10.39
CA ASN A 67 13.69 -7.03 10.05
C ASN A 67 14.13 -8.31 10.79
N GLY A 68 14.68 -9.25 10.01
CA GLY A 68 15.08 -10.58 10.49
C GLY A 68 14.05 -11.68 10.21
N GLU A 69 12.83 -11.35 9.83
CA GLU A 69 11.86 -12.37 9.40
C GLU A 69 12.15 -12.90 8.00
N GLN A 70 11.66 -14.09 7.73
CA GLN A 70 11.68 -14.70 6.40
C GLN A 70 10.99 -13.77 5.39
N HIS A 71 11.52 -13.67 4.18
CA HIS A 71 11.07 -12.79 3.08
C HIS A 71 11.20 -11.29 3.31
N TYR A 72 11.60 -10.80 4.50
CA TYR A 72 11.74 -9.36 4.73
C TYR A 72 12.68 -8.69 3.73
N GLN A 73 13.85 -9.28 3.47
CA GLN A 73 14.84 -8.70 2.56
C GLN A 73 14.39 -8.77 1.09
N ASP A 74 13.68 -9.82 0.69
CA ASP A 74 13.12 -9.94 -0.66
C ASP A 74 12.05 -8.87 -0.88
N ILE A 75 11.12 -8.72 0.07
CA ILE A 75 10.07 -7.69 0.06
C ILE A 75 10.70 -6.30 0.00
N ARG A 76 11.71 -6.05 0.83
CA ARG A 76 12.43 -4.79 0.85
C ARG A 76 13.07 -4.47 -0.51
N THR A 77 13.70 -5.44 -1.12
CA THR A 77 14.32 -5.29 -2.45
C THR A 77 13.28 -4.88 -3.49
N CYS A 78 12.13 -5.54 -3.53
CA CYS A 78 11.04 -5.20 -4.45
C CYS A 78 10.51 -3.77 -4.22
N PHE A 79 10.32 -3.35 -2.98
CA PHE A 79 9.92 -1.97 -2.68
C PHE A 79 10.98 -0.95 -3.09
N MET A 80 12.26 -1.25 -2.86
CA MET A 80 13.35 -0.35 -3.27
C MET A 80 13.45 -0.22 -4.78
N ASP A 81 13.22 -1.29 -5.54
CA ASP A 81 13.18 -1.25 -7.01
C ASP A 81 12.02 -0.41 -7.53
N ALA A 82 10.82 -0.58 -6.96
CA ALA A 82 9.67 0.26 -7.30
C ALA A 82 9.92 1.74 -6.97
N LEU A 83 10.48 2.02 -5.80
CA LEU A 83 10.81 3.38 -5.37
C LEU A 83 11.87 4.03 -6.29
N LYS A 84 12.90 3.28 -6.68
CA LYS A 84 13.92 3.76 -7.62
C LYS A 84 13.30 4.17 -8.96
N LYS A 85 12.44 3.33 -9.53
CA LYS A 85 11.70 3.66 -10.77
C LYS A 85 10.84 4.91 -10.61
N TYR A 86 10.19 5.07 -9.45
CA TYR A 86 9.39 6.26 -9.14
C TYR A 86 10.25 7.52 -9.05
N GLN A 87 11.38 7.47 -8.36
CA GLN A 87 12.32 8.60 -8.20
C GLN A 87 13.05 8.97 -9.51
N GLU A 88 13.24 8.03 -10.43
CA GLU A 88 13.77 8.33 -11.76
C GLU A 88 12.87 9.31 -12.53
N LYS A 89 11.54 9.19 -12.36
CA LYS A 89 10.54 10.10 -12.93
C LYS A 89 10.35 11.37 -12.08
N HIS A 90 10.44 11.25 -10.76
CA HIS A 90 10.15 12.31 -9.79
C HIS A 90 11.42 12.66 -9.01
N LYS A 91 12.33 13.43 -9.65
CA LYS A 91 13.69 13.70 -9.16
C LYS A 91 13.74 14.43 -7.81
N ASP A 92 12.73 15.22 -7.49
CA ASP A 92 12.63 15.95 -6.21
C ASP A 92 12.07 15.09 -5.06
N CYS A 93 11.65 13.88 -5.35
CA CYS A 93 11.18 12.94 -4.34
C CYS A 93 12.35 12.22 -3.69
N VAL A 94 12.71 12.60 -2.47
CA VAL A 94 13.81 12.00 -1.72
C VAL A 94 13.24 11.26 -0.51
N CYS A 95 13.22 9.92 -0.58
CA CYS A 95 12.86 9.06 0.53
C CYS A 95 14.12 8.46 1.17
N GLN A 96 14.32 8.70 2.46
CA GLN A 96 15.49 8.25 3.22
C GLN A 96 15.18 7.10 4.17
N ARG A 97 13.92 6.88 4.50
CA ARG A 97 13.48 5.89 5.49
C ARG A 97 12.18 5.23 5.02
N HIS A 98 11.94 4.04 5.51
CA HIS A 98 10.70 3.31 5.32
C HIS A 98 10.25 2.69 6.65
N THR A 99 8.98 2.39 6.76
CA THR A 99 8.42 1.56 7.83
C THR A 99 8.81 0.09 7.59
N ASP A 100 8.55 -0.77 8.54
CA ASP A 100 8.42 -2.20 8.27
C ASP A 100 7.30 -2.44 7.23
N PHE A 101 7.18 -3.65 6.70
CA PHE A 101 6.24 -3.95 5.61
C PHE A 101 4.97 -4.57 6.14
N ARG A 102 3.86 -3.86 5.95
CA ARG A 102 2.54 -4.35 6.35
C ARG A 102 1.96 -5.23 5.25
N LEU A 103 1.57 -6.45 5.62
CA LEU A 103 0.76 -7.31 4.78
C LEU A 103 -0.70 -7.07 5.10
N ASN A 104 -1.53 -6.85 4.08
CA ASN A 104 -2.97 -6.72 4.19
C ASN A 104 -3.63 -7.89 3.48
N LYS A 105 -4.48 -8.64 4.19
CA LYS A 105 -5.24 -9.75 3.64
C LYS A 105 -6.74 -9.42 3.68
N TYR A 106 -7.34 -9.33 2.50
CA TYR A 106 -8.77 -9.13 2.33
C TYR A 106 -9.43 -10.49 2.05
N SER A 107 -10.48 -10.80 2.79
CA SER A 107 -11.36 -11.93 2.52
C SER A 107 -12.63 -11.45 1.85
N GLU A 108 -13.55 -12.35 1.50
CA GLU A 108 -14.84 -12.01 0.89
C GLU A 108 -15.58 -10.87 1.63
N GLY A 109 -15.96 -9.85 0.86
CA GLY A 109 -16.54 -8.61 1.37
C GLY A 109 -15.57 -7.79 2.23
N GLY A 110 -14.26 -8.02 2.10
CA GLY A 110 -13.21 -7.22 2.73
C GLY A 110 -13.08 -5.84 2.08
N PHE A 111 -12.75 -4.84 2.87
CA PHE A 111 -12.58 -3.46 2.38
C PHE A 111 -11.71 -2.62 3.30
N MET A 112 -11.21 -1.53 2.77
CA MET A 112 -10.63 -0.42 3.52
C MET A 112 -11.29 0.87 3.06
N SER A 113 -11.95 1.60 3.97
CA SER A 113 -12.62 2.86 3.64
C SER A 113 -11.62 3.92 3.19
N ARG A 114 -12.11 4.94 2.48
CA ARG A 114 -11.31 6.08 2.00
C ARG A 114 -10.52 6.72 3.13
N HIS A 115 -9.19 6.80 2.97
CA HIS A 115 -8.25 7.36 3.93
C HIS A 115 -7.01 7.92 3.23
N ILE A 116 -6.13 8.51 4.01
CA ILE A 116 -4.77 8.92 3.62
C ILE A 116 -3.79 8.31 4.61
N ASP A 117 -2.56 8.05 4.17
CA ASP A 117 -1.51 7.48 5.02
C ASP A 117 -0.61 8.54 5.68
N ASN A 118 -0.70 9.77 5.24
CA ASN A 118 0.06 10.90 5.81
C ASN A 118 -0.53 11.32 7.16
N ILE A 119 -0.47 10.42 8.15
CA ILE A 119 -0.98 10.61 9.50
C ILE A 119 0.17 10.42 10.49
N HIS A 120 0.37 11.39 11.38
CA HIS A 120 1.35 11.29 12.44
C HIS A 120 0.99 10.14 13.41
N HIS A 121 1.99 9.40 13.85
CA HIS A 121 1.85 8.23 14.73
C HIS A 121 1.14 7.01 14.12
N SER A 122 0.78 7.01 12.84
CA SER A 122 0.33 5.78 12.20
C SER A 122 1.53 4.86 11.95
N HIS A 123 1.34 3.56 12.11
CA HIS A 123 2.34 2.53 11.80
C HIS A 123 3.67 2.64 12.60
N GLY A 124 3.62 3.16 13.82
CA GLY A 124 4.80 3.23 14.70
C GLY A 124 5.90 4.19 14.23
N GLN A 125 5.56 5.16 13.42
CA GLN A 125 6.52 6.13 12.90
C GLN A 125 7.09 6.99 14.01
N THR A 126 8.41 7.01 14.07
CA THR A 126 9.17 7.88 14.98
C THR A 126 9.63 9.18 14.32
N TYR A 127 9.52 9.29 12.99
CA TYR A 127 10.15 10.37 12.22
C TYR A 127 9.21 10.94 11.16
N GLY A 128 8.46 11.96 11.53
CA GLY A 128 7.66 12.74 10.59
C GLY A 128 6.47 11.98 9.98
N TYR A 129 6.01 12.48 8.85
CA TYR A 129 4.87 11.95 8.13
C TYR A 129 5.30 11.12 6.92
N PRO A 130 4.59 10.05 6.56
CA PRO A 130 4.81 9.35 5.30
C PRO A 130 4.66 10.32 4.13
N GLN A 131 5.62 10.31 3.22
CA GLN A 131 5.57 11.10 2.00
C GLN A 131 5.03 10.30 0.82
N LEU A 132 5.38 9.00 0.78
CA LEU A 132 4.93 8.06 -0.23
C LEU A 132 4.27 6.85 0.42
N THR A 133 3.25 6.36 -0.23
CA THR A 133 2.69 5.02 -0.06
C THR A 133 3.15 4.15 -1.21
N ALA A 134 3.62 2.96 -0.91
CA ALA A 134 3.99 1.95 -1.88
C ALA A 134 3.30 0.62 -1.55
N LEU A 135 2.74 -0.02 -2.56
CA LEU A 135 2.03 -1.29 -2.46
C LEU A 135 2.64 -2.30 -3.43
N LEU A 136 2.73 -3.55 -3.00
CA LEU A 136 3.03 -4.71 -3.86
C LEU A 136 1.78 -5.58 -3.94
N MET A 137 1.35 -5.94 -5.14
CA MET A 137 0.20 -6.80 -5.38
C MET A 137 0.66 -8.24 -5.46
N LEU A 138 0.21 -9.08 -4.52
CA LEU A 138 0.68 -10.46 -4.40
C LEU A 138 -0.18 -11.45 -5.18
N ASN A 139 -1.45 -11.12 -5.45
CA ASN A 139 -2.34 -11.93 -6.27
C ASN A 139 -3.32 -11.06 -7.06
N ASP A 140 -3.99 -11.67 -8.04
CA ASP A 140 -5.01 -11.07 -8.90
C ASP A 140 -6.14 -12.06 -9.27
N ASP A 141 -6.19 -13.20 -8.59
CA ASP A 141 -7.15 -14.29 -8.79
C ASP A 141 -8.43 -14.10 -7.93
N TYR A 142 -8.97 -12.89 -7.91
CA TYR A 142 -10.16 -12.53 -7.15
C TYR A 142 -11.08 -11.57 -7.95
N GLU A 143 -12.34 -11.49 -7.53
CA GLU A 143 -13.31 -10.54 -8.06
C GLU A 143 -13.59 -9.43 -7.03
N GLY A 144 -13.75 -8.19 -7.50
CA GLY A 144 -13.87 -7.02 -6.62
C GLY A 144 -12.53 -6.62 -6.01
N GLY A 145 -12.54 -6.03 -4.81
CA GLY A 145 -11.31 -5.60 -4.14
C GLY A 145 -10.57 -4.49 -4.87
N ASN A 146 -11.26 -3.70 -5.67
CA ASN A 146 -10.68 -2.70 -6.55
C ASN A 146 -9.95 -1.64 -5.73
N PHE A 147 -8.71 -1.34 -6.13
CA PHE A 147 -7.90 -0.31 -5.51
C PHE A 147 -8.19 1.04 -6.14
N ILE A 148 -8.61 2.00 -5.34
CA ILE A 148 -9.03 3.33 -5.78
C ILE A 148 -8.08 4.36 -5.20
N ILE A 149 -7.51 5.23 -6.05
CA ILE A 149 -6.67 6.37 -5.64
C ILE A 149 -7.25 7.64 -6.28
N ALA A 150 -7.50 8.67 -5.47
CA ALA A 150 -8.01 9.96 -5.94
C ALA A 150 -9.20 9.80 -6.92
N ASP A 151 -10.14 8.93 -6.53
CA ASP A 151 -11.36 8.59 -7.27
C ASP A 151 -11.15 7.87 -8.63
N ASN A 152 -9.93 7.40 -8.91
CA ASN A 152 -9.63 6.55 -10.06
C ASN A 152 -9.42 5.11 -9.59
N GLU A 153 -10.05 4.19 -10.29
CA GLU A 153 -9.92 2.77 -10.08
C GLU A 153 -8.71 2.23 -10.85
N PHE A 154 -7.93 1.38 -10.21
CA PHE A 154 -6.75 0.77 -10.77
C PHE A 154 -6.93 -0.74 -10.86
N GLU A 155 -6.76 -1.28 -12.06
CA GLU A 155 -6.54 -2.72 -12.22
C GLU A 155 -5.17 -3.07 -11.65
N THR A 156 -5.16 -4.03 -10.76
CA THR A 156 -3.93 -4.52 -10.13
C THR A 156 -3.60 -5.91 -10.68
N ALA A 157 -2.36 -6.13 -11.06
CA ALA A 157 -1.88 -7.43 -11.51
C ALA A 157 -0.92 -8.01 -10.49
N LYS A 158 -0.92 -9.33 -10.32
CA LYS A 158 0.04 -10.06 -9.50
C LYS A 158 1.47 -9.66 -9.85
N GLY A 159 2.29 -9.40 -8.86
CA GLY A 159 3.69 -8.97 -9.03
C GLY A 159 3.88 -7.50 -9.38
N SER A 160 2.81 -6.71 -9.51
CA SER A 160 2.92 -5.27 -9.75
C SER A 160 3.14 -4.46 -8.47
N ALA A 161 3.61 -3.22 -8.65
CA ALA A 161 3.73 -2.23 -7.59
C ALA A 161 3.02 -0.93 -7.96
N ILE A 162 2.43 -0.28 -6.96
CA ILE A 162 1.88 1.08 -7.06
C ILE A 162 2.62 1.96 -6.07
N VAL A 163 3.05 3.16 -6.51
CA VAL A 163 3.70 4.17 -5.68
C VAL A 163 3.03 5.52 -5.91
N PHE A 164 2.64 6.21 -4.84
CA PHE A 164 1.96 7.51 -4.92
C PHE A 164 2.19 8.35 -3.66
N PRO A 165 1.98 9.69 -3.70
CA PRO A 165 2.07 10.54 -2.52
C PRO A 165 1.03 10.17 -1.46
N SER A 166 1.43 10.12 -0.19
CA SER A 166 0.56 9.70 0.92
C SER A 166 -0.43 10.77 1.40
N ASN A 167 -0.37 11.99 0.84
CA ASN A 167 -1.07 13.17 1.36
C ASN A 167 -2.55 13.24 0.94
N PHE A 168 -3.24 14.28 1.41
CA PHE A 168 -4.68 14.49 1.22
C PHE A 168 -5.15 14.58 -0.25
N MET A 169 -4.24 14.80 -1.21
CA MET A 169 -4.57 14.79 -2.62
C MET A 169 -4.72 13.39 -3.20
N PHE A 170 -4.22 12.36 -2.48
CA PHE A 170 -4.24 10.96 -2.90
C PHE A 170 -4.95 10.06 -1.88
N PRO A 171 -6.20 10.40 -1.50
CA PRO A 171 -6.97 9.50 -0.67
C PRO A 171 -7.25 8.22 -1.45
N HIS A 172 -7.22 7.10 -0.75
CA HIS A 172 -7.36 5.79 -1.39
C HIS A 172 -8.24 4.85 -0.57
N ALA A 173 -8.72 3.81 -1.23
CA ALA A 173 -9.64 2.81 -0.67
C ALA A 173 -9.46 1.46 -1.36
N VAL A 174 -9.96 0.41 -0.71
CA VAL A 174 -10.22 -0.91 -1.29
C VAL A 174 -11.70 -1.19 -1.16
N LYS A 175 -12.35 -1.60 -2.28
CA LYS A 175 -13.80 -1.87 -2.35
C LYS A 175 -14.09 -3.27 -2.82
#